data_cf1fddca47654af3246751b7bfca365b
#
_entry.id   cf1fddca47654af3246751b7bfca365b
#
_cell.length_a   1.000
_cell.length_b   1.000
_cell.length_c   1.000
_cell.angle_alpha   90.00
_cell.angle_beta   90.00
_cell.angle_gamma   90.00
#
_symmetry.space_group_name_H-M   'P 1'
#
loop_
_entity.id
_entity.type
_entity.pdbx_description
1 polymer ?
#
loop_
_entity_poly.entity_id
_entity_poly.type
_entity_poly.pdbx_seq_one_letter_code
_entity_poly.pdbx_strand_id
1 'polypeptide(L)'
;MGKIIVTGASGQFGHAAASQLLDAGEAVIALTRSPEKLADLAERGAEVRAADFDDPDSLSAAMAGGEKMLLISTTMVGERPRQHGNAIDAAVAAGVRHIVYTSVTDGGNPNHPAVEQHDHYATEQHLKTSGAAWTILRDSQ
;
A
#
# COMPACT_ATOMS: atom_id res chain seq x y z
N MET A 1 -9.47 -17.97 -4.19
CA MET A 1 -9.11 -16.65 -4.74
C MET A 1 -8.52 -15.77 -3.66
N GLY A 2 -7.44 -15.11 -3.97
CA GLY A 2 -6.75 -14.27 -3.03
C GLY A 2 -7.44 -12.94 -2.76
N LYS A 3 -7.15 -12.37 -1.60
CA LYS A 3 -7.65 -11.06 -1.22
C LYS A 3 -6.67 -9.97 -1.65
N ILE A 4 -7.21 -8.79 -1.97
CA ILE A 4 -6.41 -7.63 -2.36
C ILE A 4 -6.36 -6.66 -1.19
N ILE A 5 -5.15 -6.38 -0.73
CA ILE A 5 -4.93 -5.39 0.34
C ILE A 5 -4.86 -4.01 -0.31
N VAL A 6 -5.60 -3.05 0.23
CA VAL A 6 -5.52 -1.64 -0.15
C VAL A 6 -5.07 -0.86 1.06
N THR A 7 -3.88 -0.25 0.99
CA THR A 7 -3.39 0.62 2.05
C THR A 7 -3.96 2.02 1.89
N GLY A 8 -3.95 2.81 2.97
CA GLY A 8 -4.45 4.18 2.90
C GLY A 8 -5.91 4.28 2.46
N ALA A 9 -6.73 3.30 2.85
CA ALA A 9 -8.09 3.17 2.33
C ALA A 9 -9.05 4.28 2.83
N SER A 10 -8.67 5.03 3.85
CA SER A 10 -9.46 6.19 4.30
C SER A 10 -9.12 7.47 3.52
N GLY A 11 -8.07 7.45 2.70
CA GLY A 11 -7.74 8.56 1.81
C GLY A 11 -8.57 8.52 0.54
N GLN A 12 -8.55 9.61 -0.22
CA GLN A 12 -9.38 9.74 -1.43
C GLN A 12 -9.06 8.66 -2.47
N PHE A 13 -7.79 8.49 -2.79
CA PHE A 13 -7.37 7.51 -3.79
C PHE A 13 -7.63 6.08 -3.31
N GLY A 14 -7.24 5.77 -2.07
CA GLY A 14 -7.40 4.42 -1.52
C GLY A 14 -8.86 4.00 -1.38
N HIS A 15 -9.72 4.93 -0.95
CA HIS A 15 -11.15 4.66 -0.86
C HIS A 15 -11.74 4.38 -2.24
N ALA A 16 -11.41 5.18 -3.24
CA ALA A 16 -11.87 4.98 -4.60
C ALA A 16 -11.41 3.63 -5.17
N ALA A 17 -10.15 3.28 -4.95
CA ALA A 17 -9.59 2.02 -5.42
C ALA A 17 -10.30 0.82 -4.76
N ALA A 18 -10.47 0.85 -3.45
CA ALA A 18 -11.17 -0.20 -2.71
C ALA A 18 -12.62 -0.33 -3.19
N SER A 19 -13.30 0.79 -3.39
CA SER A 19 -14.67 0.82 -3.88
C SER A 19 -14.79 0.16 -5.25
N GLN A 20 -13.89 0.50 -6.18
CA GLN A 20 -13.92 -0.08 -7.53
C GLN A 20 -13.61 -1.58 -7.53
N LEU A 21 -12.70 -2.02 -6.67
CA LEU A 21 -12.39 -3.45 -6.52
C LEU A 21 -13.60 -4.22 -6.00
N LEU A 22 -14.31 -3.66 -5.03
CA LEU A 22 -15.55 -4.27 -4.53
C LEU A 22 -16.61 -4.35 -5.62
N ASP A 23 -16.75 -3.29 -6.43
CA ASP A 23 -17.70 -3.28 -7.57
C ASP A 23 -17.34 -4.36 -8.59
N ALA A 24 -16.06 -4.66 -8.74
CA ALA A 24 -15.61 -5.72 -9.65
C ALA A 24 -15.75 -7.13 -9.06
N GLY A 25 -16.24 -7.26 -7.85
CA GLY A 25 -16.43 -8.55 -7.19
C GLY A 25 -15.19 -9.10 -6.49
N GLU A 26 -14.15 -8.28 -6.30
CA GLU A 26 -12.93 -8.71 -5.63
C GLU A 26 -13.08 -8.71 -4.11
N ALA A 27 -12.39 -9.63 -3.43
CA ALA A 27 -12.28 -9.63 -1.98
C ALA A 27 -11.22 -8.61 -1.56
N VAL A 28 -11.59 -7.65 -0.72
CA VAL A 28 -10.73 -6.52 -0.35
C VAL A 28 -10.46 -6.51 1.15
N ILE A 29 -9.17 -6.32 1.50
CA ILE A 29 -8.73 -6.00 2.84
C ILE A 29 -8.35 -4.51 2.82
N ALA A 30 -9.11 -3.68 3.52
CA ALA A 30 -8.88 -2.24 3.55
C ALA A 30 -8.13 -1.86 4.83
N LEU A 31 -6.95 -1.28 4.69
CA LEU A 31 -6.11 -0.89 5.82
C LEU A 31 -6.22 0.60 6.10
N THR A 32 -6.38 0.94 7.36
CA THR A 32 -6.46 2.33 7.82
C THR A 32 -6.02 2.43 9.27
N ARG A 33 -5.54 3.62 9.68
CA ARG A 33 -5.33 3.90 11.09
C ARG A 33 -6.65 4.13 11.84
N SER A 34 -7.72 4.42 11.10
CA SER A 34 -9.02 4.80 11.67
C SER A 34 -10.13 3.95 11.05
N PRO A 35 -10.31 2.69 11.50
CA PRO A 35 -11.29 1.76 10.91
C PRO A 35 -12.71 2.30 10.87
N GLU A 36 -13.09 3.14 11.82
CA GLU A 36 -14.43 3.75 11.88
C GLU A 36 -14.75 4.62 10.67
N LYS A 37 -13.74 5.10 9.95
CA LYS A 37 -13.93 5.90 8.75
C LYS A 37 -14.34 5.06 7.54
N LEU A 38 -14.24 3.74 7.63
CA LEU A 38 -14.48 2.82 6.52
C LEU A 38 -15.73 1.95 6.71
N ALA A 39 -16.68 2.41 7.53
CA ALA A 39 -17.93 1.67 7.76
C ALA A 39 -18.68 1.39 6.45
N ASP A 40 -18.65 2.31 5.50
CA ASP A 40 -19.29 2.15 4.20
C ASP A 40 -18.67 1.00 3.40
N LEU A 41 -17.35 0.87 3.41
CA LEU A 41 -16.66 -0.24 2.73
C LEU A 41 -16.94 -1.57 3.44
N ALA A 42 -16.95 -1.56 4.78
CA ALA A 42 -17.27 -2.75 5.56
C ALA A 42 -18.68 -3.26 5.24
N GLU A 43 -19.65 -2.38 5.11
CA GLU A 43 -21.02 -2.73 4.73
C GLU A 43 -21.09 -3.39 3.35
N ARG A 44 -20.15 -3.05 2.46
CA ARG A 44 -20.07 -3.62 1.13
C ARG A 44 -19.22 -4.89 1.05
N GLY A 45 -18.74 -5.39 2.20
CA GLY A 45 -18.06 -6.67 2.28
C GLY A 45 -16.53 -6.59 2.43
N ALA A 46 -15.94 -5.40 2.50
CA ALA A 46 -14.50 -5.28 2.74
C ALA A 46 -14.15 -5.70 4.17
N GLU A 47 -13.01 -6.37 4.33
CA GLU A 47 -12.42 -6.58 5.65
C GLU A 47 -11.63 -5.33 6.01
N VAL A 48 -12.14 -4.54 6.95
CA VAL A 48 -11.47 -3.32 7.42
C VAL A 48 -10.58 -3.69 8.59
N ARG A 49 -9.29 -3.36 8.49
CA ARG A 49 -8.31 -3.67 9.54
C ARG A 49 -7.51 -2.44 9.90
N ALA A 50 -7.24 -2.29 11.21
CA ALA A 50 -6.37 -1.23 11.70
C ALA A 50 -4.91 -1.56 11.37
N ALA A 51 -4.18 -0.59 10.83
CA ALA A 51 -2.76 -0.71 10.55
C ALA A 51 -2.10 0.65 10.61
N ASP A 52 -0.91 0.69 11.21
CA ASP A 52 -0.08 1.89 11.27
C ASP A 52 1.27 1.54 10.66
N PHE A 53 1.69 2.30 9.63
CA PHE A 53 2.97 2.05 8.97
C PHE A 53 4.18 2.27 9.88
N ASP A 54 4.00 2.99 10.98
CA ASP A 54 5.04 3.19 11.99
C ASP A 54 5.09 2.05 13.03
N ASP A 55 4.14 1.13 12.98
CA ASP A 55 4.04 -0.01 13.88
C ASP A 55 4.10 -1.32 13.09
N PRO A 56 5.30 -1.93 12.93
CA PRO A 56 5.45 -3.18 12.17
C PRO A 56 4.58 -4.33 12.68
N ASP A 57 4.34 -4.40 13.98
CA ASP A 57 3.52 -5.49 14.55
C ASP A 57 2.07 -5.38 14.07
N SER A 58 1.53 -4.16 13.99
CA SER A 58 0.18 -3.96 13.48
C SER A 58 0.06 -4.38 12.01
N LEU A 59 1.12 -4.12 11.24
CA LEU A 59 1.17 -4.48 9.83
C LEU A 59 1.19 -5.99 9.62
N SER A 60 1.93 -6.73 10.43
CA SER A 60 2.00 -8.19 10.33
C SER A 60 0.62 -8.82 10.46
N ALA A 61 -0.16 -8.40 11.44
CA ALA A 61 -1.51 -8.90 11.63
C ALA A 61 -2.45 -8.47 10.50
N ALA A 62 -2.32 -7.22 10.05
CA ALA A 62 -3.20 -6.65 9.04
C ALA A 62 -3.02 -7.26 7.65
N MET A 63 -1.83 -7.76 7.33
CA MET A 63 -1.51 -8.34 6.01
C MET A 63 -1.97 -9.79 5.87
N ALA A 64 -2.39 -10.44 6.93
CA ALA A 64 -2.72 -11.87 6.89
C ALA A 64 -3.85 -12.18 5.89
N GLY A 65 -3.61 -13.14 5.01
CA GLY A 65 -4.57 -13.58 4.00
C GLY A 65 -4.53 -12.79 2.69
N GLY A 66 -3.72 -11.75 2.60
CA GLY A 66 -3.56 -10.99 1.37
C GLY A 66 -2.74 -11.74 0.33
N GLU A 67 -3.16 -11.69 -0.92
CA GLU A 67 -2.40 -12.25 -2.05
C GLU A 67 -1.73 -11.15 -2.87
N LYS A 68 -2.44 -10.02 -3.04
CA LYS A 68 -1.93 -8.85 -3.74
C LYS A 68 -2.10 -7.63 -2.85
N MET A 69 -1.26 -6.63 -3.04
CA MET A 69 -1.36 -5.38 -2.30
C MET A 69 -1.23 -4.18 -3.23
N LEU A 70 -2.14 -3.23 -3.07
CA LEU A 70 -1.98 -1.88 -3.61
C LEU A 70 -1.41 -1.01 -2.50
N LEU A 71 -0.13 -0.68 -2.62
CA LEU A 71 0.60 0.17 -1.68
C LEU A 71 0.51 1.61 -2.16
N ILE A 72 -0.35 2.38 -1.51
CA ILE A 72 -0.51 3.80 -1.80
C ILE A 72 0.51 4.58 -0.98
N SER A 73 1.26 5.45 -1.65
CA SER A 73 2.31 6.22 -0.99
C SER A 73 1.74 7.09 0.14
N THR A 74 2.49 7.14 1.24
CA THR A 74 2.15 8.00 2.38
C THR A 74 2.54 9.44 2.09
N THR A 75 2.10 10.36 2.96
CA THR A 75 2.29 11.80 2.74
C THR A 75 3.46 12.40 3.52
N MET A 76 4.13 11.60 4.36
CA MET A 76 5.22 12.08 5.24
C MET A 76 6.56 12.05 4.53
N VAL A 77 6.92 13.14 3.88
CA VAL A 77 8.21 13.30 3.20
C VAL A 77 9.35 13.00 4.16
N GLY A 78 10.32 12.21 3.72
CA GLY A 78 11.46 11.77 4.53
C GLY A 78 11.17 10.51 5.36
N GLU A 79 9.93 10.26 5.73
CA GLU A 79 9.52 9.06 6.47
C GLU A 79 9.01 7.94 5.56
N ARG A 80 8.67 8.27 4.32
CA ARG A 80 8.12 7.31 3.36
C ARG A 80 8.96 6.05 3.17
N PRO A 81 10.31 6.14 3.03
CA PRO A 81 11.10 4.92 2.82
C PRO A 81 10.96 3.93 3.97
N ARG A 82 10.97 4.40 5.21
CA ARG A 82 10.79 3.56 6.39
C ARG A 82 9.37 2.99 6.44
N GLN A 83 8.37 3.84 6.27
CA GLN A 83 6.96 3.44 6.30
C GLN A 83 6.63 2.44 5.20
N HIS A 84 7.04 2.72 3.97
CA HIS A 84 6.81 1.84 2.83
C HIS A 84 7.59 0.53 2.98
N GLY A 85 8.83 0.60 3.49
CA GLY A 85 9.63 -0.59 3.76
C GLY A 85 8.97 -1.51 4.76
N ASN A 86 8.42 -0.96 5.84
CA ASN A 86 7.68 -1.73 6.83
C ASN A 86 6.48 -2.46 6.19
N ALA A 87 5.73 -1.77 5.34
CA ALA A 87 4.57 -2.35 4.67
C ALA A 87 4.97 -3.45 3.68
N ILE A 88 6.01 -3.22 2.88
CA ILE A 88 6.51 -4.21 1.91
C ILE A 88 7.00 -5.45 2.64
N ASP A 89 7.80 -5.29 3.69
CA ASP A 89 8.35 -6.41 4.44
C ASP A 89 7.25 -7.23 5.11
N ALA A 90 6.26 -6.57 5.69
CA ALA A 90 5.13 -7.25 6.32
C ALA A 90 4.29 -8.01 5.28
N ALA A 91 4.06 -7.42 4.11
CA ALA A 91 3.31 -8.04 3.04
C ALA A 91 4.01 -9.31 2.54
N VAL A 92 5.31 -9.23 2.27
CA VAL A 92 6.10 -10.37 1.80
C VAL A 92 6.10 -11.48 2.85
N ALA A 93 6.31 -11.14 4.12
CA ALA A 93 6.29 -12.12 5.22
C ALA A 93 4.92 -12.80 5.36
N ALA A 94 3.84 -12.10 5.04
CA ALA A 94 2.47 -12.65 5.08
C ALA A 94 2.10 -13.48 3.85
N GLY A 95 2.96 -13.54 2.84
CA GLY A 95 2.72 -14.33 1.63
C GLY A 95 2.11 -13.54 0.47
N VAL A 96 2.10 -12.23 0.52
CA VAL A 96 1.67 -11.39 -0.60
C VAL A 96 2.62 -11.61 -1.78
N ARG A 97 2.06 -11.92 -2.95
CA ARG A 97 2.83 -12.32 -4.13
C ARG A 97 3.11 -11.18 -5.10
N HIS A 98 2.25 -10.18 -5.14
CA HIS A 98 2.37 -9.07 -6.08
C HIS A 98 2.01 -7.76 -5.35
N ILE A 99 2.89 -6.78 -5.49
CA ILE A 99 2.70 -5.46 -4.90
C ILE A 99 2.68 -4.42 -6.00
N VAL A 100 1.61 -3.63 -6.04
CA VAL A 100 1.47 -2.48 -6.93
C VAL A 100 1.72 -1.22 -6.09
N TYR A 101 2.71 -0.43 -6.47
CA TYR A 101 3.11 0.76 -5.73
C TYR A 101 2.79 2.03 -6.51
N THR A 102 2.18 3.01 -5.84
CA THR A 102 1.96 4.33 -6.43
C THR A 102 3.17 5.23 -6.20
N SER A 103 4.01 5.33 -7.23
CA SER A 103 5.19 6.19 -7.25
C SER A 103 4.87 7.49 -8.00
N VAL A 104 5.88 8.20 -8.39
CA VAL A 104 5.75 9.48 -9.12
C VAL A 104 6.61 9.44 -10.38
N THR A 105 6.31 10.34 -11.32
CA THR A 105 7.15 10.56 -12.49
C THR A 105 8.59 10.82 -12.03
N ASP A 106 9.54 10.18 -12.69
CA ASP A 106 10.97 10.26 -12.38
C ASP A 106 11.36 9.63 -11.02
N GLY A 107 10.46 8.87 -10.38
CA GLY A 107 10.76 8.17 -9.12
C GLY A 107 11.89 7.16 -9.21
N GLY A 108 12.21 6.68 -10.42
CA GLY A 108 13.34 5.79 -10.65
C GLY A 108 14.69 6.49 -10.85
N ASN A 109 14.75 7.81 -10.75
CA ASN A 109 15.96 8.59 -10.97
C ASN A 109 16.67 8.90 -9.65
N PRO A 110 17.85 8.28 -9.37
CA PRO A 110 18.56 8.52 -8.12
C PRO A 110 19.17 9.91 -8.00
N ASN A 111 19.24 10.66 -9.10
CA ASN A 111 19.88 11.97 -9.14
C ASN A 111 18.87 13.13 -9.13
N HIS A 112 17.59 12.84 -8.98
CA HIS A 112 16.57 13.90 -8.94
C HIS A 112 16.79 14.77 -7.69
N PRO A 113 16.72 16.12 -7.81
CA PRO A 113 17.04 17.00 -6.67
C PRO A 113 15.98 17.04 -5.57
N ALA A 114 14.73 16.67 -5.86
CA ALA A 114 13.66 16.79 -4.87
C ALA A 114 13.66 15.60 -3.90
N VAL A 115 13.46 15.88 -2.62
CA VAL A 115 13.41 14.86 -1.57
C VAL A 115 12.28 13.87 -1.81
N GLU A 116 11.15 14.32 -2.30
CA GLU A 116 10.00 13.46 -2.59
C GLU A 116 10.36 12.34 -3.58
N GLN A 117 11.10 12.67 -4.63
CA GLN A 117 11.53 11.66 -5.59
C GLN A 117 12.56 10.71 -5.00
N HIS A 118 13.40 11.18 -4.08
CA HIS A 118 14.32 10.30 -3.36
C HIS A 118 13.56 9.28 -2.51
N ASP A 119 12.48 9.69 -1.85
CA ASP A 119 11.64 8.78 -1.08
C ASP A 119 11.05 7.69 -1.98
N HIS A 120 10.53 8.08 -3.13
CA HIS A 120 9.95 7.13 -4.07
C HIS A 120 11.01 6.24 -4.71
N TYR A 121 12.18 6.78 -5.01
CA TYR A 121 13.30 5.99 -5.50
C TYR A 121 13.67 4.90 -4.48
N ALA A 122 13.84 5.27 -3.21
CA ALA A 122 14.19 4.32 -2.16
C ALA A 122 13.13 3.21 -2.04
N THR A 123 11.84 3.57 -2.09
CA THR A 123 10.76 2.60 -2.04
C THR A 123 10.77 1.68 -3.26
N GLU A 124 10.98 2.23 -4.46
CA GLU A 124 11.06 1.41 -5.68
C GLU A 124 12.19 0.38 -5.58
N GLN A 125 13.37 0.79 -5.06
CA GLN A 125 14.49 -0.13 -4.91
C GLN A 125 14.19 -1.22 -3.86
N HIS A 126 13.60 -0.85 -2.74
CA HIS A 126 13.20 -1.80 -1.71
C HIS A 126 12.22 -2.84 -2.29
N LEU A 127 11.23 -2.36 -3.03
CA LEU A 127 10.22 -3.22 -3.66
C LEU A 127 10.86 -4.20 -4.65
N LYS A 128 11.77 -3.74 -5.50
CA LYS A 128 12.44 -4.57 -6.50
C LYS A 128 13.28 -5.69 -5.89
N THR A 129 13.77 -5.51 -4.68
CA THR A 129 14.58 -6.49 -3.97
C THR A 129 13.80 -7.30 -2.94
N SER A 130 12.49 -7.07 -2.82
CA SER A 130 11.65 -7.67 -1.78
C SER A 130 11.37 -9.16 -1.95
N GLY A 131 11.47 -9.67 -3.17
CA GLY A 131 11.10 -11.04 -3.51
C GLY A 131 9.68 -11.20 -4.05
N ALA A 132 8.81 -10.20 -3.90
CA ALA A 132 7.50 -10.19 -4.52
C ALA A 132 7.57 -9.73 -5.97
N ALA A 133 6.62 -10.14 -6.79
CA ALA A 133 6.40 -9.50 -8.09
C ALA A 133 5.91 -8.08 -7.83
N TRP A 134 6.24 -7.16 -8.73
CA TRP A 134 5.93 -5.76 -8.50
C TRP A 134 5.46 -5.05 -9.78
N THR A 135 4.65 -4.03 -9.58
CA THR A 135 4.24 -3.08 -10.60
C THR A 135 4.37 -1.69 -9.99
N ILE A 136 5.03 -0.80 -10.71
CA ILE A 136 5.24 0.57 -10.25
C ILE A 136 4.42 1.50 -11.14
N LEU A 137 3.48 2.22 -10.53
CA LEU A 137 2.67 3.23 -11.21
C LEU A 137 3.28 4.60 -10.89
N ARG A 138 3.80 5.28 -11.90
CA ARG A 138 4.41 6.60 -11.73
C ARG A 138 3.43 7.67 -12.18
N ASP A 139 2.77 8.26 -11.21
CA ASP A 139 1.78 9.30 -11.47
C ASP A 139 2.46 10.63 -11.80
N SER A 140 1.90 11.36 -12.75
CA SER A 140 2.31 12.74 -13.00
C SER A 140 1.60 13.66 -12.02
N GLN A 141 2.33 14.63 -11.46
CA GLN A 141 1.81 15.63 -10.54
C GLN A 141 1.62 16.97 -11.23
#